data_11767f2a11b18c8f1b1b94c6bec802d5
#
_entry.id   11767f2a11b18c8f1b1b94c6bec802d5
#
_cell.length_a   1.000
_cell.length_b   1.000
_cell.length_c   1.000
_cell.angle_alpha   90.00
_cell.angle_beta   90.00
_cell.angle_gamma   90.00
#
_symmetry.space_group_name_H-M   'P 1'
#
loop_
_entity.id
_entity.type
_entity.pdbx_description
1 polymer ?
#
loop_
_entity_poly.entity_id
_entity_poly.type
_entity_poly.pdbx_seq_one_letter_code
_entity_poly.pdbx_strand_id
1 'polypeptide(L)'
;MNKRLFENYSYYLPGVRGMFALFLMFLLGAVLGNIVALPLAALLPAESATDWITFITYPIMFLPPMLYARSKSKASSVFHNGLAVDSTNFGRLGGVKMAFIVSGMTIATAFAAEPISSLLPEMPEWFEQIMSGLTGGNFILSFICVSIFAPLFEEWLCRGVVLRGLLTTMRPASAIAVSAAFFAVLHMNPWQALPAFLLGVVF
;
A
#
# COMPACT_ATOMS: atom_id res chain seq x y z
N MET A 1 -11.76 -17.49 21.88
CA MET A 1 -12.10 -16.61 20.74
C MET A 1 -10.87 -15.73 20.49
N ASN A 2 -10.02 -16.12 19.55
CA ASN A 2 -8.81 -15.33 19.22
C ASN A 2 -9.23 -14.05 18.49
N LYS A 3 -9.19 -12.92 19.18
CA LYS A 3 -9.35 -11.61 18.51
C LYS A 3 -8.15 -11.41 17.59
N ARG A 4 -8.38 -11.38 16.30
CA ARG A 4 -7.33 -11.14 15.30
C ARG A 4 -6.82 -9.70 15.43
N LEU A 5 -5.52 -9.50 15.23
CA LEU A 5 -4.82 -8.23 15.50
C LEU A 5 -5.43 -7.02 14.78
N PHE A 6 -6.06 -7.22 13.62
CA PHE A 6 -6.66 -6.19 12.77
C PHE A 6 -8.17 -6.33 12.61
N GLU A 7 -8.84 -7.08 13.45
CA GLU A 7 -10.29 -7.35 13.35
C GLU A 7 -11.12 -6.06 13.32
N ASN A 8 -10.73 -5.03 14.07
CA ASN A 8 -11.42 -3.74 14.10
C ASN A 8 -11.27 -2.89 12.85
N TYR A 9 -10.33 -3.20 11.95
CA TYR A 9 -10.08 -2.46 10.71
C TYR A 9 -10.63 -3.18 9.47
N SER A 10 -10.96 -4.46 9.59
CA SER A 10 -11.37 -5.30 8.48
C SER A 10 -12.86 -5.24 8.14
N TYR A 11 -13.65 -4.47 8.86
CA TYR A 11 -15.12 -4.42 8.65
C TYR A 11 -15.58 -3.34 7.68
N TYR A 12 -14.74 -2.38 7.32
CA TYR A 12 -15.07 -1.42 6.28
C TYR A 12 -14.81 -2.03 4.91
N LEU A 13 -15.88 -2.23 4.15
CA LEU A 13 -15.87 -2.79 2.80
C LEU A 13 -16.28 -1.69 1.81
N PRO A 14 -15.34 -0.87 1.32
CA PRO A 14 -15.63 0.24 0.42
C PRO A 14 -16.01 -0.27 -0.97
N GLY A 15 -17.05 0.29 -1.56
CA GLY A 15 -17.21 0.27 -3.01
C GLY A 15 -16.28 1.31 -3.66
N VAL A 16 -16.40 1.51 -4.98
CA VAL A 16 -15.57 2.46 -5.75
C VAL A 16 -15.54 3.87 -5.14
N ARG A 17 -16.69 4.38 -4.70
CA ARG A 17 -16.75 5.71 -4.04
C ARG A 17 -15.95 5.75 -2.74
N GLY A 18 -16.00 4.68 -1.95
CA GLY A 18 -15.23 4.57 -0.72
C GLY A 18 -13.73 4.44 -0.98
N MET A 19 -13.33 3.78 -2.05
CA MET A 19 -11.95 3.72 -2.53
C MET A 19 -11.41 5.12 -2.84
N PHE A 20 -12.16 5.95 -3.58
CA PHE A 20 -11.78 7.35 -3.82
C PHE A 20 -11.68 8.17 -2.53
N ALA A 21 -12.59 7.96 -1.57
CA ALA A 21 -12.50 8.63 -0.28
C ALA A 21 -11.23 8.22 0.49
N LEU A 22 -10.85 6.95 0.46
CA LEU A 22 -9.59 6.47 1.05
C LEU A 22 -8.37 7.08 0.38
N PHE A 23 -8.39 7.24 -0.95
CA PHE A 23 -7.32 7.94 -1.68
C PHE A 23 -7.19 9.40 -1.24
N LEU A 24 -8.31 10.13 -1.13
CA LEU A 24 -8.29 11.51 -0.64
C LEU A 24 -7.79 11.60 0.82
N MET A 25 -8.15 10.63 1.67
CA MET A 25 -7.63 10.56 3.04
C MET A 25 -6.12 10.26 3.06
N PHE A 26 -5.63 9.43 2.13
CA PHE A 26 -4.20 9.18 1.96
C PHE A 26 -3.45 10.46 1.55
N LEU A 27 -3.96 11.22 0.57
CA LEU A 27 -3.39 12.51 0.18
C LEU A 27 -3.39 13.52 1.34
N LEU A 28 -4.48 13.58 2.10
CA LEU A 28 -4.54 14.39 3.32
C LEU A 28 -3.46 13.95 4.31
N GLY A 29 -3.27 12.66 4.49
CA GLY A 29 -2.23 12.10 5.34
C GLY A 29 -0.82 12.48 4.89
N ALA A 30 -0.56 12.48 3.57
CA ALA A 30 0.72 12.94 3.02
C ALA A 30 0.98 14.42 3.33
N VAL A 31 -0.02 15.28 3.19
CA VAL A 31 0.09 16.70 3.56
C VAL A 31 0.35 16.87 5.05
N LEU A 32 -0.41 16.18 5.91
CA LEU A 32 -0.24 16.24 7.35
C LEU A 32 1.13 15.71 7.79
N GLY A 33 1.59 14.63 7.17
CA GLY A 33 2.92 14.07 7.43
C GLY A 33 4.03 15.07 7.16
N ASN A 34 3.95 15.78 6.04
CA ASN A 34 4.93 16.83 5.71
C ASN A 34 4.84 18.03 6.66
N ILE A 35 3.64 18.47 7.05
CA ILE A 35 3.45 19.55 8.03
C ILE A 35 4.14 19.20 9.36
N VAL A 36 4.13 17.94 9.78
CA VAL A 36 4.77 17.48 11.01
C VAL A 36 6.27 17.27 10.81
N ALA A 37 6.66 16.66 9.70
CA ALA A 37 8.04 16.23 9.46
C ALA A 37 8.98 17.39 9.11
N LEU A 38 8.55 18.37 8.31
CA LEU A 38 9.40 19.45 7.85
C LEU A 38 9.97 20.33 8.99
N PRO A 39 9.17 20.81 9.96
CA PRO A 39 9.69 21.56 11.09
C PRO A 39 10.66 20.75 11.95
N LEU A 40 10.39 19.44 12.11
CA LEU A 40 11.26 18.57 12.88
C LEU A 40 12.59 18.34 12.17
N ALA A 41 12.55 18.13 10.85
CA ALA A 41 13.74 17.93 10.03
C ALA A 41 14.63 19.17 9.98
N ALA A 42 14.07 20.38 10.12
CA ALA A 42 14.85 21.62 10.20
C ALA A 42 15.76 21.70 11.45
N LEU A 43 15.50 20.86 12.46
CA LEU A 43 16.33 20.74 13.66
C LEU A 43 17.43 19.68 13.53
N LEU A 44 17.46 18.93 12.42
CA LEU A 44 18.39 17.84 12.17
C LEU A 44 19.49 18.26 11.19
N PRO A 45 20.65 17.57 11.18
CA PRO A 45 21.67 17.77 10.16
C PRO A 45 21.08 17.54 8.75
N ALA A 46 21.44 18.40 7.79
CA ALA A 46 20.91 18.37 6.42
C ALA A 46 21.08 16.99 5.74
N GLU A 47 22.17 16.28 6.04
CA GLU A 47 22.49 14.96 5.49
C GLU A 47 21.46 13.89 5.88
N SER A 48 20.82 14.02 7.05
CA SER A 48 19.84 13.06 7.56
C SER A 48 18.39 13.55 7.51
N ALA A 49 18.16 14.82 7.19
CA ALA A 49 16.85 15.44 7.24
C ALA A 49 15.82 14.74 6.34
N THR A 50 16.20 14.39 5.10
CA THR A 50 15.34 13.72 4.13
C THR A 50 14.89 12.33 4.62
N ASP A 51 15.81 11.57 5.22
CA ASP A 51 15.50 10.24 5.76
C ASP A 51 14.47 10.32 6.89
N TRP A 52 14.66 11.28 7.81
CA TRP A 52 13.72 11.48 8.91
C TRP A 52 12.36 12.02 8.43
N ILE A 53 12.35 12.90 7.42
CA ILE A 53 11.10 13.35 6.80
C ILE A 53 10.33 12.14 6.26
N THR A 54 10.99 11.30 5.47
CA THR A 54 10.38 10.10 4.89
C THR A 54 9.90 9.15 5.97
N PHE A 55 10.75 8.85 6.96
CA PHE A 55 10.43 7.94 8.05
C PHE A 55 9.22 8.37 8.87
N ILE A 56 9.07 9.67 9.13
CA ILE A 56 7.96 10.24 9.90
C ILE A 56 6.70 10.36 9.04
N THR A 57 6.84 10.87 7.81
CA THR A 57 5.70 11.11 6.91
C THR A 57 5.02 9.81 6.52
N TYR A 58 5.80 8.74 6.29
CA TYR A 58 5.26 7.48 5.76
C TYR A 58 4.13 6.89 6.61
N PRO A 59 4.29 6.60 7.91
CA PRO A 59 3.20 6.09 8.74
C PRO A 59 2.06 7.11 8.91
N ILE A 60 2.36 8.42 8.93
CA ILE A 60 1.34 9.46 9.08
C ILE A 60 0.41 9.50 7.86
N MET A 61 0.92 9.22 6.65
CA MET A 61 0.10 9.15 5.43
C MET A 61 -1.07 8.18 5.58
N PHE A 62 -0.90 7.09 6.33
CA PHE A 62 -1.92 6.07 6.51
C PHE A 62 -2.87 6.31 7.69
N LEU A 63 -2.57 7.26 8.59
CA LEU A 63 -3.44 7.55 9.73
C LEU A 63 -4.84 8.04 9.32
N PRO A 64 -5.03 9.03 8.42
CA PRO A 64 -6.37 9.46 8.02
C PRO A 64 -7.18 8.34 7.33
N PRO A 65 -6.65 7.54 6.38
CA PRO A 65 -7.37 6.38 5.85
C PRO A 65 -7.76 5.38 6.94
N MET A 66 -6.88 5.11 7.92
CA MET A 66 -7.16 4.20 9.03
C MET A 66 -8.30 4.71 9.91
N LEU A 67 -8.26 5.99 10.29
CA LEU A 67 -9.30 6.62 11.09
C LEU A 67 -10.63 6.68 10.34
N TYR A 68 -10.59 6.97 9.05
CA TYR A 68 -11.78 6.95 8.18
C TYR A 68 -12.37 5.54 8.10
N ALA A 69 -11.58 4.52 7.79
CA ALA A 69 -12.03 3.14 7.74
C ALA A 69 -12.61 2.69 9.09
N ARG A 70 -11.98 3.05 10.22
CA ARG A 70 -12.47 2.79 11.57
C ARG A 70 -13.81 3.47 11.83
N SER A 71 -13.98 4.72 11.42
CA SER A 71 -15.24 5.45 11.61
C SER A 71 -16.39 4.82 10.82
N LYS A 72 -16.13 4.36 9.60
CA LYS A 72 -17.10 3.68 8.75
C LYS A 72 -17.41 2.26 9.24
N SER A 73 -16.43 1.52 9.74
CA SER A 73 -16.65 0.18 10.28
C SER A 73 -17.57 0.17 11.49
N LYS A 74 -17.56 1.22 12.32
CA LYS A 74 -18.48 1.36 13.45
C LYS A 74 -19.93 1.61 13.02
N ALA A 75 -20.11 2.20 11.84
CA ALA A 75 -21.44 2.56 11.31
C ALA A 75 -22.10 1.44 10.50
N SER A 76 -21.33 0.44 10.07
CA SER A 76 -21.83 -0.64 9.22
C SER A 76 -21.80 -1.98 9.95
N SER A 77 -22.97 -2.58 10.15
CA SER A 77 -23.11 -3.97 10.63
C SER A 77 -22.83 -4.94 9.46
N VAL A 78 -21.56 -5.13 9.12
CA VAL A 78 -21.15 -5.91 7.94
C VAL A 78 -20.91 -7.35 8.29
N PHE A 79 -21.91 -8.08 8.77
CA PHE A 79 -21.78 -9.52 9.05
C PHE A 79 -22.38 -10.43 7.97
N HIS A 80 -22.81 -9.91 6.80
CA HIS A 80 -23.83 -10.63 6.05
C HIS A 80 -23.45 -11.25 4.72
N ASN A 81 -22.23 -11.11 4.20
CA ASN A 81 -22.03 -11.58 2.82
C ASN A 81 -21.30 -12.88 2.62
N GLY A 82 -21.07 -13.69 3.65
CA GLY A 82 -20.60 -15.08 3.48
C GLY A 82 -19.27 -15.29 2.72
N LEU A 83 -18.62 -14.21 2.31
CA LEU A 83 -17.31 -14.24 1.70
C LEU A 83 -16.30 -14.53 2.81
N ALA A 84 -15.80 -15.74 2.87
CA ALA A 84 -14.70 -16.15 3.73
C ALA A 84 -13.39 -15.49 3.26
N VAL A 85 -13.37 -14.14 3.21
CA VAL A 85 -12.21 -13.35 2.78
C VAL A 85 -11.06 -13.48 3.79
N ASP A 86 -11.35 -13.97 5.00
CA ASP A 86 -10.39 -14.24 6.07
C ASP A 86 -10.08 -15.72 6.25
N SER A 87 -10.42 -16.55 5.28
CA SER A 87 -10.10 -17.97 5.35
C SER A 87 -8.59 -18.17 5.29
N THR A 88 -8.00 -18.70 6.34
CA THR A 88 -6.62 -19.21 6.34
C THR A 88 -6.52 -20.57 5.66
N ASN A 89 -7.62 -21.04 5.03
CA ASN A 89 -7.65 -22.29 4.33
C ASN A 89 -7.07 -22.14 2.92
N PHE A 90 -5.81 -22.43 2.77
CA PHE A 90 -5.11 -22.49 1.49
C PHE A 90 -5.37 -23.83 0.74
N GLY A 91 -6.43 -24.53 1.06
CA GLY A 91 -6.78 -25.79 0.45
C GLY A 91 -5.71 -26.87 0.64
N ARG A 92 -5.44 -27.64 -0.43
CA ARG A 92 -4.45 -28.74 -0.40
C ARG A 92 -3.00 -28.24 -0.32
N LEU A 93 -2.72 -27.00 -0.64
CA LEU A 93 -1.37 -26.46 -0.68
C LEU A 93 -0.81 -26.13 0.72
N GLY A 94 -1.68 -25.69 1.64
CA GLY A 94 -1.26 -25.20 2.95
C GLY A 94 -0.53 -23.85 2.88
N GLY A 95 -0.43 -23.15 4.01
CA GLY A 95 0.09 -21.78 4.06
C GLY A 95 1.56 -21.65 3.65
N VAL A 96 2.42 -22.61 4.05
CA VAL A 96 3.86 -22.54 3.76
C VAL A 96 4.13 -22.66 2.25
N LYS A 97 3.52 -23.64 1.57
CA LYS A 97 3.68 -23.80 0.12
C LYS A 97 3.12 -22.58 -0.62
N MET A 98 2.00 -22.04 -0.16
CA MET A 98 1.43 -20.82 -0.75
C MET A 98 2.37 -19.64 -0.60
N ALA A 99 3.00 -19.47 0.57
CA ALA A 99 3.99 -18.41 0.78
C ALA A 99 5.18 -18.51 -0.19
N PHE A 100 5.70 -19.73 -0.43
CA PHE A 100 6.77 -19.93 -1.42
C PHE A 100 6.31 -19.64 -2.85
N ILE A 101 5.08 -20.04 -3.22
CA ILE A 101 4.53 -19.74 -4.55
C ILE A 101 4.40 -18.24 -4.75
N VAL A 102 3.79 -17.54 -3.79
CA VAL A 102 3.62 -16.07 -3.85
C VAL A 102 4.98 -15.38 -3.93
N SER A 103 5.93 -15.75 -3.08
CA SER A 103 7.29 -15.18 -3.12
C SER A 103 7.95 -15.40 -4.48
N GLY A 104 7.87 -16.62 -5.02
CA GLY A 104 8.42 -16.92 -6.36
C GLY A 104 7.73 -16.13 -7.48
N MET A 105 6.40 -15.98 -7.42
CA MET A 105 5.65 -15.17 -8.37
C MET A 105 6.02 -13.69 -8.26
N THR A 106 6.22 -13.18 -7.06
CA THR A 106 6.65 -11.78 -6.83
C THR A 106 8.01 -11.52 -7.46
N ILE A 107 8.98 -12.39 -7.21
CA ILE A 107 10.32 -12.28 -7.80
C ILE A 107 10.24 -12.36 -9.32
N ALA A 108 9.53 -13.34 -9.87
CA ALA A 108 9.35 -13.50 -11.31
C ALA A 108 8.67 -12.27 -11.95
N THR A 109 7.65 -11.71 -11.28
CA THR A 109 6.97 -10.51 -11.75
C THR A 109 7.87 -9.29 -11.71
N ALA A 110 8.70 -9.13 -10.68
CA ALA A 110 9.67 -8.05 -10.59
C ALA A 110 10.66 -8.09 -11.76
N PHE A 111 11.25 -9.27 -12.05
CA PHE A 111 12.11 -9.43 -13.21
C PHE A 111 11.40 -9.22 -14.56
N ALA A 112 10.15 -9.66 -14.68
CA ALA A 112 9.37 -9.45 -15.91
C ALA A 112 8.93 -7.99 -16.07
N ALA A 113 8.78 -7.24 -15.01
CA ALA A 113 8.41 -5.83 -15.05
C ALA A 113 9.54 -4.92 -15.54
N GLU A 114 10.79 -5.30 -15.35
CA GLU A 114 11.95 -4.48 -15.73
C GLU A 114 12.02 -4.19 -17.23
N PRO A 115 11.97 -5.17 -18.17
CA PRO A 115 11.95 -4.90 -19.59
C PRO A 115 10.68 -4.14 -20.04
N ILE A 116 9.58 -4.26 -19.31
CA ILE A 116 8.36 -3.49 -19.59
C ILE A 116 8.56 -2.04 -19.13
N SER A 117 9.18 -1.83 -18.00
CA SER A 117 9.49 -0.50 -17.46
C SER A 117 10.50 0.24 -18.34
N SER A 118 11.41 -0.46 -19.00
CA SER A 118 12.37 0.14 -19.94
C SER A 118 11.73 0.68 -21.24
N LEU A 119 10.46 0.36 -21.49
CA LEU A 119 9.68 0.97 -22.58
C LEU A 119 9.10 2.35 -22.22
N LEU A 120 9.13 2.70 -20.92
CA LEU A 120 8.73 4.04 -20.50
C LEU A 120 9.77 5.08 -20.92
N PRO A 121 9.36 6.33 -21.11
CA PRO A 121 10.30 7.42 -21.33
C PRO A 121 11.34 7.48 -20.21
N GLU A 122 12.54 7.95 -20.53
CA GLU A 122 13.56 8.19 -19.52
C GLU A 122 13.03 9.11 -18.41
N MET A 123 13.41 8.81 -17.17
CA MET A 123 13.02 9.61 -16.02
C MET A 123 13.71 10.98 -16.12
N PRO A 124 12.98 12.10 -16.02
CA PRO A 124 13.61 13.42 -16.00
C PRO A 124 14.63 13.54 -14.86
N GLU A 125 15.78 14.15 -15.13
CA GLU A 125 16.88 14.28 -14.14
C GLU A 125 16.43 14.88 -12.80
N TRP A 126 15.57 15.90 -12.84
CA TRP A 126 15.05 16.53 -11.60
C TRP A 126 14.24 15.55 -10.76
N PHE A 127 13.53 14.60 -11.40
CA PHE A 127 12.73 13.62 -10.71
C PHE A 127 13.59 12.45 -10.21
N GLU A 128 14.59 12.04 -10.98
CA GLU A 128 15.58 11.06 -10.56
C GLU A 128 16.36 11.54 -9.31
N GLN A 129 16.72 12.82 -9.26
CA GLN A 129 17.34 13.43 -8.07
C GLN A 129 16.44 13.36 -6.83
N ILE A 130 15.12 13.60 -6.99
CA ILE A 130 14.17 13.45 -5.88
C ILE A 130 14.11 11.98 -5.44
N MET A 131 14.01 11.04 -6.36
CA MET A 131 13.93 9.62 -6.05
C MET A 131 15.20 9.08 -5.39
N SER A 132 16.37 9.43 -5.91
CA SER A 132 17.64 9.06 -5.31
C SER A 132 17.83 9.65 -3.91
N GLY A 133 17.36 10.87 -3.68
CA GLY A 133 17.35 11.49 -2.35
C GLY A 133 16.47 10.73 -1.33
N LEU A 134 15.40 10.07 -1.79
CA LEU A 134 14.54 9.28 -0.92
C LEU A 134 15.11 7.89 -0.57
N THR A 135 16.07 7.39 -1.36
CA THR A 135 16.60 6.02 -1.21
C THR A 135 18.09 5.98 -0.85
N GLY A 136 18.79 7.07 -1.02
CA GLY A 136 20.27 7.15 -0.89
C GLY A 136 20.81 7.47 0.51
N GLY A 137 19.96 7.60 1.51
CA GLY A 137 20.34 8.04 2.84
C GLY A 137 20.66 6.91 3.84
N ASN A 138 20.16 7.05 5.06
CA ASN A 138 20.40 6.08 6.13
C ASN A 138 19.77 4.73 5.82
N PHE A 139 20.60 3.71 5.64
CA PHE A 139 20.17 2.35 5.29
C PHE A 139 19.10 1.79 6.25
N ILE A 140 19.25 2.00 7.55
CA ILE A 140 18.33 1.45 8.55
C ILE A 140 16.93 2.08 8.41
N LEU A 141 16.87 3.41 8.29
CA LEU A 141 15.60 4.12 8.13
C LEU A 141 14.92 3.75 6.81
N SER A 142 15.68 3.73 5.72
CA SER A 142 15.19 3.30 4.41
C SER A 142 14.70 1.85 4.43
N PHE A 143 15.44 0.95 5.07
CA PHE A 143 15.04 -0.46 5.21
C PHE A 143 13.73 -0.60 5.99
N ILE A 144 13.57 0.12 7.11
CA ILE A 144 12.32 0.08 7.89
C ILE A 144 11.15 0.63 7.05
N CYS A 145 11.35 1.74 6.34
CA CYS A 145 10.29 2.32 5.51
C CYS A 145 9.88 1.38 4.37
N VAL A 146 10.83 0.88 3.60
CA VAL A 146 10.55 0.12 2.37
C VAL A 146 10.21 -1.34 2.66
N SER A 147 10.87 -1.98 3.63
CA SER A 147 10.72 -3.41 3.88
C SER A 147 9.71 -3.74 4.98
N ILE A 148 9.34 -2.78 5.83
CA ILE A 148 8.40 -3.01 6.94
C ILE A 148 7.16 -2.13 6.78
N PHE A 149 7.31 -0.80 6.74
CA PHE A 149 6.16 0.10 6.71
C PHE A 149 5.39 0.00 5.39
N ALA A 150 6.10 0.03 4.25
CA ALA A 150 5.44 -0.02 2.95
C ALA A 150 4.59 -1.29 2.81
N PRO A 151 5.13 -2.51 2.93
CA PRO A 151 4.31 -3.71 2.82
C PRO A 151 3.16 -3.75 3.82
N LEU A 152 3.40 -3.33 5.07
CA LEU A 152 2.38 -3.39 6.11
C LEU A 152 1.19 -2.47 5.81
N PHE A 153 1.46 -1.21 5.51
CA PHE A 153 0.41 -0.20 5.33
C PHE A 153 -0.27 -0.31 3.96
N GLU A 154 0.49 -0.59 2.92
CA GLU A 154 -0.03 -0.73 1.57
C GLU A 154 -0.89 -1.98 1.44
N GLU A 155 -0.45 -3.12 1.97
CA GLU A 155 -1.24 -4.35 1.98
C GLU A 155 -2.51 -4.18 2.83
N TRP A 156 -2.41 -3.52 3.99
CA TRP A 156 -3.59 -3.21 4.77
C TRP A 156 -4.60 -2.39 3.96
N LEU A 157 -4.16 -1.33 3.29
CA LEU A 157 -5.06 -0.43 2.55
C LEU A 157 -5.60 -1.10 1.28
N CYS A 158 -4.71 -1.67 0.46
CA CYS A 158 -5.08 -2.15 -0.88
C CYS A 158 -5.78 -3.51 -0.81
N ARG A 159 -5.25 -4.48 -0.06
CA ARG A 159 -5.82 -5.83 0.03
C ARG A 159 -6.75 -5.98 1.22
N GLY A 160 -6.36 -5.47 2.37
CA GLY A 160 -7.15 -5.55 3.60
C GLY A 160 -8.46 -4.77 3.56
N VAL A 161 -8.50 -3.64 2.85
CA VAL A 161 -9.69 -2.77 2.80
C VAL A 161 -10.26 -2.68 1.39
N VAL A 162 -9.51 -2.16 0.42
CA VAL A 162 -10.03 -1.83 -0.92
C VAL A 162 -10.43 -3.09 -1.68
N LEU A 163 -9.54 -4.05 -1.87
CA LEU A 163 -9.84 -5.29 -2.61
C LEU A 163 -11.02 -6.03 -1.99
N ARG A 164 -11.03 -6.18 -0.67
CA ARG A 164 -12.13 -6.86 0.04
C ARG A 164 -13.47 -6.15 -0.19
N GLY A 165 -13.48 -4.83 -0.17
CA GLY A 165 -14.69 -4.05 -0.48
C GLY A 165 -15.15 -4.22 -1.92
N LEU A 166 -14.23 -4.17 -2.89
CA LEU A 166 -14.54 -4.36 -4.30
C LEU A 166 -15.08 -5.77 -4.61
N LEU A 167 -14.55 -6.80 -3.95
CA LEU A 167 -15.03 -8.18 -4.08
C LEU A 167 -16.51 -8.37 -3.66
N THR A 168 -17.08 -7.45 -2.90
CA THR A 168 -18.51 -7.50 -2.57
C THR A 168 -19.41 -7.01 -3.70
N THR A 169 -18.88 -6.25 -4.66
CA THR A 169 -19.65 -5.58 -5.71
C THR A 169 -19.20 -5.92 -7.14
N MET A 170 -18.01 -6.51 -7.29
CA MET A 170 -17.39 -6.80 -8.58
C MET A 170 -16.99 -8.27 -8.70
N ARG A 171 -16.81 -8.72 -9.94
CA ARG A 171 -16.20 -10.02 -10.22
C ARG A 171 -14.73 -10.03 -9.75
N PRO A 172 -14.18 -11.15 -9.25
CA PRO A 172 -12.83 -11.20 -8.71
C PRO A 172 -11.75 -10.61 -9.62
N ALA A 173 -11.74 -10.94 -10.91
CA ALA A 173 -10.75 -10.40 -11.85
C ALA A 173 -10.83 -8.88 -11.97
N SER A 174 -12.04 -8.30 -12.02
CA SER A 174 -12.22 -6.85 -12.06
C SER A 174 -11.82 -6.19 -10.74
N ALA A 175 -12.15 -6.80 -9.60
CA ALA A 175 -11.77 -6.29 -8.29
C ALA A 175 -10.25 -6.28 -8.10
N ILE A 176 -9.55 -7.33 -8.53
CA ILE A 176 -8.09 -7.42 -8.50
C ILE A 176 -7.49 -6.33 -9.40
N ALA A 177 -7.95 -6.19 -10.65
CA ALA A 177 -7.42 -5.18 -11.57
C ALA A 177 -7.64 -3.75 -11.05
N VAL A 178 -8.81 -3.43 -10.49
CA VAL A 178 -9.09 -2.11 -9.90
C VAL A 178 -8.27 -1.87 -8.64
N SER A 179 -8.09 -2.86 -7.77
CA SER A 179 -7.25 -2.75 -6.60
C SER A 179 -5.77 -2.58 -6.96
N ALA A 180 -5.29 -3.28 -7.99
CA ALA A 180 -3.94 -3.13 -8.52
C ALA A 180 -3.72 -1.74 -9.14
N ALA A 181 -4.71 -1.22 -9.88
CA ALA A 181 -4.67 0.14 -10.40
C ALA A 181 -4.66 1.19 -9.28
N PHE A 182 -5.44 0.97 -8.23
CA PHE A 182 -5.42 1.83 -7.05
C PHE A 182 -4.04 1.81 -6.37
N PHE A 183 -3.45 0.64 -6.20
CA PHE A 183 -2.09 0.47 -5.67
C PHE A 183 -1.06 1.22 -6.51
N ALA A 184 -1.12 1.11 -7.84
CA ALA A 184 -0.25 1.85 -8.75
C ALA A 184 -0.39 3.37 -8.60
N VAL A 185 -1.63 3.87 -8.49
CA VAL A 185 -1.91 5.31 -8.34
C VAL A 185 -1.40 5.88 -7.01
N LEU A 186 -1.39 5.07 -5.93
CA LEU A 186 -0.82 5.50 -4.64
C LEU A 186 0.66 5.90 -4.73
N HIS A 187 1.41 5.33 -5.67
CA HIS A 187 2.81 5.69 -5.87
C HIS A 187 3.00 7.08 -6.49
N MET A 188 1.97 7.66 -7.11
CA MET A 188 2.00 9.00 -7.75
C MET A 188 3.22 9.22 -8.67
N ASN A 189 3.77 8.16 -9.20
CA ASN A 189 5.00 8.11 -9.97
C ASN A 189 4.79 7.14 -11.14
N PRO A 190 4.78 7.60 -12.41
CA PRO A 190 4.53 6.76 -13.58
C PRO A 190 5.50 5.58 -13.71
N TRP A 191 6.76 5.79 -13.38
CA TRP A 191 7.81 4.76 -13.48
C TRP A 191 7.67 3.67 -12.44
N GLN A 192 7.11 3.99 -11.26
CA GLN A 192 6.79 2.99 -10.22
C GLN A 192 5.38 2.43 -10.39
N ALA A 193 4.46 3.18 -10.98
CA ALA A 193 3.07 2.77 -11.13
C ALA A 193 2.91 1.50 -11.98
N LEU A 194 3.69 1.36 -13.06
CA LEU A 194 3.60 0.19 -13.93
C LEU A 194 4.07 -1.10 -13.23
N PRO A 195 5.27 -1.19 -12.64
CA PRO A 195 5.66 -2.37 -11.88
C PRO A 195 4.76 -2.60 -10.66
N ALA A 196 4.29 -1.54 -9.99
CA ALA A 196 3.34 -1.66 -8.88
C ALA A 196 2.01 -2.27 -9.32
N PHE A 197 1.48 -1.87 -10.49
CA PHE A 197 0.28 -2.48 -11.05
C PHE A 197 0.46 -3.98 -11.32
N LEU A 198 1.57 -4.36 -11.96
CA LEU A 198 1.87 -5.77 -12.28
C LEU A 198 2.00 -6.61 -11.00
N LEU A 199 2.75 -6.13 -10.01
CA LEU A 199 2.83 -6.75 -8.70
C LEU A 199 1.46 -6.79 -8.01
N GLY A 200 0.69 -5.72 -8.13
CA GLY A 200 -0.64 -5.60 -7.55
C GLY A 200 -1.64 -6.62 -8.06
N VAL A 201 -1.47 -7.11 -9.28
CA VAL A 201 -2.30 -8.19 -9.86
C VAL A 201 -1.88 -9.56 -9.33
N VAL A 202 -0.59 -9.75 -9.00
CA VAL A 202 -0.04 -11.03 -8.53
C VAL A 202 -0.36 -11.27 -7.05
N PHE A 203 -0.37 -10.23 -6.25
CA PHE A 203 -0.73 -10.29 -4.83
C PHE A 203 -2.26 -10.32 -4.63
#